data_7ece108ca5fc40553f820ac4269ada7d
#
_entry.id   7ece108ca5fc40553f820ac4269ada7d
#
_cell.length_a   1.000
_cell.length_b   1.000
_cell.length_c   1.000
_cell.angle_alpha   90.00
_cell.angle_beta   90.00
_cell.angle_gamma   90.00
#
_symmetry.space_group_name_H-M   'P 1'
#
loop_
_entity.id
_entity.type
_entity.pdbx_description
1 polymer ?
#
loop_
_entity_poly.entity_id
_entity_poly.type
_entity_poly.pdbx_seq_one_letter_code
_entity_poly.pdbx_strand_id
1 'polypeptide(L)'
;NNTVTGKFRSKMRNDTLVNSYNRLDYKYNRRSFFFLLGFNPDDGIMIGPSLKIINHGFRKTPYQSFHQLKGLYSFSTSAVRLTYNNEFISVFGYKTDITTEIDYKGPNNTTNFFGYGMNSVYNKNSPKKFRYYRIRYDLGDISLMLRHRFSPKVHLYLGPTFQFFHYDSTDKFN
;
A
#
# COMPACT_ATOMS: atom_id res chain seq x y z
N ASN A 1 -42.83 -15.76 -29.23
CA ASN A 1 -41.57 -15.34 -29.87
C ASN A 1 -41.24 -13.92 -29.42
N ASN A 2 -40.31 -13.77 -28.49
CA ASN A 2 -39.80 -12.45 -28.10
C ASN A 2 -38.63 -12.09 -29.05
N THR A 3 -38.88 -11.20 -30.00
CA THR A 3 -37.86 -10.66 -30.89
C THR A 3 -37.24 -9.44 -30.22
N VAL A 4 -35.96 -9.52 -29.82
CA VAL A 4 -35.22 -8.39 -29.26
C VAL A 4 -34.60 -7.61 -30.42
N THR A 5 -35.18 -6.47 -30.77
CA THR A 5 -34.64 -5.53 -31.73
C THR A 5 -33.83 -4.47 -30.99
N GLY A 6 -32.51 -4.62 -31.03
CA GLY A 6 -31.56 -3.68 -30.43
C GLY A 6 -30.12 -4.20 -30.39
N LYS A 7 -29.15 -3.29 -30.32
CA LYS A 7 -27.74 -3.67 -30.10
C LYS A 7 -27.57 -4.16 -28.66
N PHE A 8 -27.49 -5.46 -28.45
CA PHE A 8 -27.13 -6.01 -27.12
C PHE A 8 -25.66 -6.39 -27.08
N ARG A 9 -25.05 -6.15 -25.94
CA ARG A 9 -23.64 -6.50 -25.68
C ARG A 9 -23.60 -7.74 -24.80
N SER A 10 -23.35 -8.90 -25.36
CA SER A 10 -23.12 -10.12 -24.60
C SER A 10 -21.74 -10.08 -23.97
N LYS A 11 -21.63 -10.20 -22.64
CA LYS A 11 -20.39 -10.37 -21.91
C LYS A 11 -20.35 -11.75 -21.29
N MET A 12 -19.82 -12.71 -22.02
CA MET A 12 -19.59 -14.06 -21.49
C MET A 12 -18.21 -14.14 -20.83
N ARG A 13 -18.11 -14.86 -19.72
CA ARG A 13 -16.86 -15.21 -19.05
C ARG A 13 -16.81 -16.70 -18.85
N ASN A 14 -15.63 -17.31 -19.06
CA ASN A 14 -15.37 -18.73 -18.85
C ASN A 14 -15.12 -19.09 -17.38
N ASP A 15 -15.24 -18.13 -16.46
CA ASP A 15 -15.06 -18.35 -15.04
C ASP A 15 -16.36 -18.94 -14.45
N THR A 16 -16.30 -20.20 -14.03
CA THR A 16 -17.44 -20.94 -13.48
C THR A 16 -17.99 -20.32 -12.21
N LEU A 17 -17.13 -19.71 -11.38
CA LEU A 17 -17.53 -19.03 -10.15
C LEU A 17 -18.36 -17.77 -10.42
N VAL A 18 -18.09 -17.08 -11.52
CA VAL A 18 -18.82 -15.86 -11.93
C VAL A 18 -20.14 -16.20 -12.64
N ASN A 19 -20.24 -17.38 -13.25
CA ASN A 19 -21.43 -17.81 -13.99
C ASN A 19 -22.45 -18.57 -13.12
N SER A 20 -22.04 -19.00 -11.92
CA SER A 20 -22.95 -19.64 -10.96
C SER A 20 -23.86 -18.56 -10.34
N TYR A 21 -25.16 -18.66 -10.59
CA TYR A 21 -26.14 -17.76 -9.98
C TYR A 21 -26.47 -18.21 -8.56
N ASN A 22 -26.17 -17.33 -7.58
CA ASN A 22 -26.59 -17.52 -6.21
C ASN A 22 -27.37 -16.27 -5.76
N ARG A 23 -28.66 -16.43 -5.49
CA ARG A 23 -29.55 -15.36 -5.04
C ARG A 23 -29.08 -14.69 -3.75
N LEU A 24 -28.37 -15.41 -2.90
CA LEU A 24 -27.90 -14.95 -1.58
C LEU A 24 -26.50 -14.35 -1.61
N ASP A 25 -25.78 -14.38 -2.73
CA ASP A 25 -24.40 -13.89 -2.86
C ASP A 25 -24.34 -12.41 -3.27
N TYR A 26 -25.31 -11.62 -2.82
CA TYR A 26 -25.28 -10.18 -3.04
C TYR A 26 -24.33 -9.51 -2.04
N LYS A 27 -23.29 -8.84 -2.55
CA LYS A 27 -22.27 -8.15 -1.73
C LYS A 27 -22.47 -6.64 -1.82
N TYR A 28 -22.70 -6.02 -0.67
CA TYR A 28 -22.81 -4.56 -0.57
C TYR A 28 -21.43 -3.89 -0.59
N ASN A 29 -21.36 -2.69 -1.16
CA ASN A 29 -20.18 -1.83 -1.02
C ASN A 29 -19.95 -1.53 0.46
N ARG A 30 -18.68 -1.62 0.87
CA ARG A 30 -18.31 -1.46 2.28
C ARG A 30 -17.33 -0.31 2.44
N ARG A 31 -17.61 0.55 3.40
CA ARG A 31 -16.72 1.60 3.88
C ARG A 31 -16.46 1.35 5.35
N SER A 32 -15.20 1.30 5.74
CA SER A 32 -14.81 1.06 7.14
C SER A 32 -13.75 2.08 7.53
N PHE A 33 -13.95 2.67 8.70
CA PHE A 33 -13.01 3.61 9.30
C PHE A 33 -12.57 3.06 10.66
N PHE A 34 -11.27 3.11 10.94
CA PHE A 34 -10.70 2.71 12.23
C PHE A 34 -9.43 3.47 12.53
N PHE A 35 -9.08 3.51 13.80
CA PHE A 35 -7.81 4.02 14.26
C PHE A 35 -6.77 2.91 14.31
N LEU A 36 -5.54 3.27 13.92
CA LEU A 36 -4.36 2.42 14.00
C LEU A 36 -3.49 2.89 15.15
N LEU A 37 -2.91 1.95 15.86
CA LEU A 37 -1.84 2.17 16.82
C LEU A 37 -0.63 1.39 16.35
N GLY A 38 0.52 2.05 16.28
CA GLY A 38 1.79 1.45 15.88
C GLY A 38 2.91 1.85 16.83
N PHE A 39 3.97 1.08 16.82
CA PHE A 39 5.20 1.38 17.54
C PHE A 39 6.40 1.16 16.64
N ASN A 40 7.33 2.10 16.66
CA ASN A 40 8.62 2.00 16.00
C ASN A 40 9.69 2.44 17.01
N PRO A 41 10.78 1.66 17.21
CA PRO A 41 11.84 2.00 18.17
C PRO A 41 12.45 3.39 17.97
N ASP A 42 12.50 3.88 16.73
CA ASP A 42 13.08 5.18 16.39
C ASP A 42 12.11 6.34 16.56
N ASP A 43 10.85 6.14 16.15
CA ASP A 43 9.82 7.17 16.15
C ASP A 43 8.86 7.07 17.35
N GLY A 44 8.92 5.97 18.12
CA GLY A 44 8.06 5.74 19.28
C GLY A 44 6.63 5.32 18.90
N ILE A 45 5.66 5.76 19.72
CA ILE A 45 4.24 5.45 19.50
C ILE A 45 3.70 6.32 18.36
N MET A 46 3.03 5.67 17.45
CA MET A 46 2.34 6.29 16.31
C MET A 46 0.85 5.98 16.36
N ILE A 47 0.03 6.98 16.06
CA ILE A 47 -1.42 6.81 15.99
C ILE A 47 -1.95 7.48 14.71
N GLY A 48 -3.04 6.97 14.18
CA GLY A 48 -3.68 7.61 13.06
C GLY A 48 -4.86 6.87 12.46
N PRO A 49 -5.56 7.49 11.50
CA PRO A 49 -6.74 6.93 10.86
C PRO A 49 -6.39 5.90 9.77
N SER A 50 -7.33 4.99 9.54
CA SER A 50 -7.36 4.11 8.38
C SER A 50 -8.75 4.10 7.76
N LEU A 51 -8.83 4.37 6.47
CA LEU A 51 -10.04 4.28 5.67
C LEU A 51 -9.91 3.11 4.69
N LYS A 52 -10.87 2.21 4.72
CA LYS A 52 -10.95 1.06 3.82
C LYS A 52 -12.27 1.12 3.04
N ILE A 53 -12.17 1.05 1.71
CA ILE A 53 -13.31 1.07 0.80
C ILE A 53 -13.25 -0.18 -0.07
N ILE A 54 -14.31 -0.95 -0.08
CA ILE A 54 -14.48 -2.12 -0.94
C ILE A 54 -15.73 -1.90 -1.80
N ASN A 55 -15.55 -1.87 -3.11
CA ASN A 55 -16.65 -1.78 -4.06
C ASN A 55 -16.84 -3.14 -4.74
N HIS A 56 -18.07 -3.63 -4.73
CA HIS A 56 -18.44 -4.83 -5.43
C HIS A 56 -19.04 -4.47 -6.79
N GLY A 57 -18.72 -5.24 -7.80
CA GLY A 57 -19.20 -5.03 -9.16
C GLY A 57 -19.82 -6.30 -9.72
N PHE A 58 -20.63 -6.13 -10.75
CA PHE A 58 -21.26 -7.26 -11.42
C PHE A 58 -20.23 -8.22 -12.00
N ARG A 59 -20.30 -9.48 -11.62
CA ARG A 59 -19.39 -10.56 -12.05
C ARG A 59 -17.91 -10.32 -11.75
N LYS A 60 -17.60 -9.59 -10.66
CA LYS A 60 -16.22 -9.40 -10.19
C LYS A 60 -16.06 -10.00 -8.79
N THR A 61 -15.19 -10.98 -8.67
CA THR A 61 -14.91 -11.70 -7.42
C THR A 61 -13.42 -11.57 -7.09
N PRO A 62 -13.05 -11.27 -5.83
CA PRO A 62 -13.88 -11.11 -4.63
C PRO A 62 -14.56 -9.74 -4.53
N TYR A 63 -14.10 -8.70 -5.23
CA TYR A 63 -14.62 -7.34 -5.33
C TYR A 63 -14.25 -6.72 -6.69
N GLN A 64 -14.77 -5.55 -6.99
CA GLN A 64 -14.38 -4.79 -8.18
C GLN A 64 -13.14 -3.94 -7.90
N SER A 65 -13.16 -3.19 -6.79
CA SER A 65 -12.04 -2.39 -6.36
C SER A 65 -11.91 -2.40 -4.84
N PHE A 66 -10.67 -2.30 -4.41
CA PHE A 66 -10.25 -2.16 -3.03
C PHE A 66 -9.40 -0.91 -2.90
N HIS A 67 -9.65 -0.10 -1.89
CA HIS A 67 -8.85 1.07 -1.57
C HIS A 67 -8.60 1.09 -0.08
N GLN A 68 -7.38 1.34 0.32
CA GLN A 68 -7.02 1.54 1.72
C GLN A 68 -6.05 2.70 1.85
N LEU A 69 -6.46 3.72 2.59
CA LEU A 69 -5.64 4.84 2.99
C LEU A 69 -5.34 4.71 4.48
N LYS A 70 -4.07 4.81 4.85
CA LYS A 70 -3.60 4.81 6.24
C LYS A 70 -2.74 6.05 6.46
N GLY A 71 -2.94 6.71 7.58
CA GLY A 71 -2.08 7.79 8.04
C GLY A 71 -1.64 7.50 9.47
N LEU A 72 -0.36 7.65 9.77
CA LEU A 72 0.18 7.49 11.13
C LEU A 72 1.03 8.72 11.45
N TYR A 73 0.88 9.20 12.67
CA TYR A 73 1.65 10.32 13.21
C TYR A 73 2.37 9.89 14.50
N SER A 74 3.65 10.21 14.57
CA SER A 74 4.48 10.01 15.77
C SER A 74 4.51 11.27 16.63
N PHE A 75 4.21 11.11 17.91
CA PHE A 75 4.28 12.22 18.86
C PHE A 75 5.72 12.55 19.31
N SER A 76 6.64 11.59 19.23
CA SER A 76 8.02 11.79 19.70
C SER A 76 8.92 12.48 18.68
N THR A 77 8.73 12.22 17.40
CA THR A 77 9.56 12.76 16.30
C THR A 77 8.80 13.69 15.39
N SER A 78 7.46 13.81 15.53
CA SER A 78 6.57 14.47 14.58
C SER A 78 6.65 13.86 13.17
N ALA A 79 7.02 12.57 13.08
CA ALA A 79 7.07 11.84 11.84
C ALA A 79 5.68 11.47 11.34
N VAL A 80 5.49 11.54 10.02
CA VAL A 80 4.24 11.17 9.34
C VAL A 80 4.51 9.99 8.42
N ARG A 81 3.59 9.03 8.40
CA ARG A 81 3.56 7.95 7.41
C ARG A 81 2.20 7.89 6.75
N LEU A 82 2.20 7.92 5.43
CA LEU A 82 0.99 7.79 4.62
C LEU A 82 1.16 6.57 3.72
N THR A 83 0.20 5.67 3.77
CA THR A 83 0.18 4.49 2.89
C THR A 83 -1.15 4.43 2.17
N TYR A 84 -1.10 4.30 0.85
CA TYR A 84 -2.28 4.07 0.02
C TYR A 84 -2.10 2.80 -0.80
N ASN A 85 -3.00 1.85 -0.59
CA ASN A 85 -3.08 0.60 -1.34
C ASN A 85 -4.37 0.57 -2.16
N ASN A 86 -4.25 0.20 -3.41
CA ASN A 86 -5.38 0.07 -4.32
C ASN A 86 -5.29 -1.22 -5.13
N GLU A 87 -6.43 -1.85 -5.35
CA GLU A 87 -6.57 -2.97 -6.28
C GLU A 87 -7.80 -2.80 -7.13
N PHE A 88 -7.65 -2.95 -8.44
CA PHE A 88 -8.73 -3.12 -9.40
C PHE A 88 -8.70 -4.53 -9.98
N ILE A 89 -9.73 -5.31 -9.72
CA ILE A 89 -9.80 -6.71 -10.12
C ILE A 89 -10.35 -6.85 -11.55
N SER A 90 -9.69 -7.73 -12.33
CA SER A 90 -10.15 -8.11 -13.67
C SER A 90 -10.32 -6.90 -14.62
N VAL A 91 -9.29 -6.05 -14.69
CA VAL A 91 -9.28 -4.87 -15.57
C VAL A 91 -9.04 -5.27 -17.02
N PHE A 92 -8.00 -6.08 -17.25
CA PHE A 92 -7.66 -6.62 -18.57
C PHE A 92 -8.01 -8.11 -18.63
N GLY A 93 -9.30 -8.42 -18.79
CA GLY A 93 -9.80 -9.78 -18.73
C GLY A 93 -9.97 -10.30 -17.30
N TYR A 94 -10.37 -11.56 -17.14
CA TYR A 94 -10.73 -12.10 -15.81
C TYR A 94 -9.53 -12.47 -14.92
N LYS A 95 -8.32 -12.53 -15.46
CA LYS A 95 -7.12 -12.95 -14.73
C LYS A 95 -6.13 -11.81 -14.46
N THR A 96 -6.39 -10.60 -15.00
CA THR A 96 -5.41 -9.52 -14.89
C THR A 96 -5.98 -8.35 -14.12
N ASP A 97 -5.30 -7.99 -13.04
CA ASP A 97 -5.66 -6.95 -12.10
C ASP A 97 -4.64 -5.81 -12.20
N ILE A 98 -5.02 -4.63 -11.72
CA ILE A 98 -4.10 -3.51 -11.46
C ILE A 98 -3.98 -3.33 -9.96
N THR A 99 -2.74 -3.26 -9.46
CA THR A 99 -2.45 -2.91 -8.06
C THR A 99 -1.58 -1.67 -8.01
N THR A 100 -1.89 -0.76 -7.09
CA THR A 100 -1.10 0.44 -6.85
C THR A 100 -0.78 0.50 -5.37
N GLU A 101 0.48 0.78 -5.06
CA GLU A 101 0.95 1.03 -3.70
C GLU A 101 1.73 2.33 -3.68
N ILE A 102 1.36 3.21 -2.76
CA ILE A 102 2.05 4.47 -2.49
C ILE A 102 2.37 4.48 -1.00
N ASP A 103 3.64 4.54 -0.65
CA ASP A 103 4.12 4.68 0.73
C ASP A 103 4.97 5.95 0.84
N TYR A 104 4.60 6.82 1.75
CA TYR A 104 5.33 8.05 2.05
C TYR A 104 5.67 8.11 3.53
N LYS A 105 6.95 8.31 3.81
CA LYS A 105 7.52 8.50 5.15
C LYS A 105 8.22 9.85 5.15
N GLY A 106 7.63 10.82 5.85
CA GLY A 106 8.13 12.19 5.92
C GLY A 106 7.10 13.11 6.58
N PRO A 107 7.49 14.31 6.97
CA PRO A 107 8.84 14.69 7.36
C PRO A 107 9.22 14.05 8.71
N ASN A 108 10.50 14.19 9.08
CA ASN A 108 11.03 13.84 10.41
C ASN A 108 11.06 12.34 10.76
N ASN A 109 10.89 11.42 9.80
CA ASN A 109 11.22 10.03 10.10
C ASN A 109 12.69 9.90 10.44
N THR A 110 13.00 9.09 11.45
CA THR A 110 14.38 8.96 11.94
C THR A 110 14.91 7.57 11.65
N THR A 111 16.20 7.52 11.32
CA THR A 111 16.97 6.27 11.24
C THR A 111 18.34 6.49 11.85
N ASN A 112 19.01 5.39 12.20
CA ASN A 112 20.37 5.47 12.73
C ASN A 112 21.38 5.28 11.60
N PHE A 113 22.31 6.22 11.46
CA PHE A 113 23.41 6.17 10.53
C PHE A 113 24.74 6.18 11.28
N PHE A 114 25.53 5.13 11.16
CA PHE A 114 26.79 4.96 11.89
C PHE A 114 28.02 5.34 11.07
N GLY A 115 27.86 5.90 9.88
CA GLY A 115 28.96 6.26 8.96
C GLY A 115 29.06 5.34 7.76
N TYR A 116 29.96 5.70 6.84
CA TYR A 116 30.23 4.91 5.64
C TYR A 116 31.33 3.87 5.88
N GLY A 117 31.05 2.62 5.47
CA GLY A 117 32.04 1.54 5.44
C GLY A 117 31.98 0.56 6.61
N MET A 118 32.74 -0.52 6.46
CA MET A 118 32.77 -1.63 7.43
C MET A 118 33.44 -1.30 8.76
N ASN A 119 34.21 -0.18 8.83
CA ASN A 119 34.93 0.26 10.02
C ASN A 119 34.12 1.26 10.88
N SER A 120 32.85 1.47 10.58
CA SER A 120 32.02 2.34 11.38
C SER A 120 31.69 1.68 12.72
N VAL A 121 32.15 2.28 13.82
CA VAL A 121 32.02 1.74 15.16
C VAL A 121 31.08 2.62 15.98
N TYR A 122 30.12 1.99 16.66
CA TYR A 122 29.28 2.68 17.63
C TYR A 122 30.09 3.13 18.83
N ASN A 123 30.22 4.45 19.03
CA ASN A 123 30.90 5.02 20.18
C ASN A 123 29.93 5.16 21.37
N LYS A 124 30.06 4.29 22.35
CA LYS A 124 29.25 4.29 23.59
C LYS A 124 29.45 5.57 24.45
N ASN A 125 30.57 6.26 24.28
CA ASN A 125 30.94 7.44 25.06
C ASN A 125 30.49 8.76 24.39
N SER A 126 29.77 8.68 23.27
CA SER A 126 29.17 9.87 22.65
C SER A 126 28.20 10.56 23.61
N PRO A 127 28.27 11.91 23.76
CA PRO A 127 27.47 12.65 24.74
C PRO A 127 25.95 12.54 24.52
N LYS A 128 25.52 12.18 23.33
CA LYS A 128 24.11 12.01 22.97
C LYS A 128 23.73 10.56 22.69
N LYS A 129 24.64 9.59 22.92
CA LYS A 129 24.43 8.15 22.68
C LYS A 129 23.82 7.90 21.28
N PHE A 130 22.73 7.12 21.18
CA PHE A 130 22.04 6.83 19.91
C PHE A 130 21.50 8.06 19.18
N ARG A 131 21.15 9.14 19.89
CA ARG A 131 20.66 10.37 19.26
C ARG A 131 21.70 11.09 18.42
N TYR A 132 22.98 10.83 18.67
CA TYR A 132 24.07 11.36 17.87
C TYR A 132 24.07 10.81 16.44
N TYR A 133 23.68 9.54 16.29
CA TYR A 133 23.65 8.83 15.01
C TYR A 133 22.32 8.95 14.27
N ARG A 134 21.32 9.64 14.83
CA ARG A 134 20.02 9.82 14.19
C ARG A 134 20.09 10.84 13.07
N ILE A 135 19.68 10.41 11.89
CA ILE A 135 19.42 11.28 10.75
C ILE A 135 17.90 11.30 10.47
N ARG A 136 17.43 12.41 9.94
CA ARG A 136 16.06 12.53 9.43
C ARG A 136 16.04 12.25 7.95
N TYR A 137 14.98 11.63 7.50
CA TYR A 137 14.82 11.32 6.09
C TYR A 137 13.36 11.38 5.67
N ASP A 138 13.17 11.65 4.38
CA ASP A 138 11.91 11.51 3.66
C ASP A 138 12.07 10.41 2.61
N LEU A 139 11.12 9.52 2.55
CA LEU A 139 11.09 8.42 1.61
C LEU A 139 9.72 8.32 0.98
N GLY A 140 9.66 8.24 -0.33
CA GLY A 140 8.43 7.97 -1.04
C GLY A 140 8.62 6.85 -2.05
N ASP A 141 7.71 5.90 -2.01
CA ASP A 141 7.65 4.76 -2.93
C ASP A 141 6.32 4.76 -3.65
N ILE A 142 6.34 4.63 -4.97
CA ILE A 142 5.15 4.50 -5.81
C ILE A 142 5.33 3.28 -6.69
N SER A 143 4.46 2.30 -6.55
CA SER A 143 4.44 1.09 -7.36
C SER A 143 3.12 0.95 -8.10
N LEU A 144 3.18 0.72 -9.40
CA LEU A 144 2.02 0.41 -10.24
C LEU A 144 2.27 -0.92 -10.93
N MET A 145 1.51 -1.93 -10.56
CA MET A 145 1.74 -3.31 -11.02
C MET A 145 0.52 -3.89 -11.73
N LEU A 146 0.76 -4.59 -12.80
CA LEU A 146 -0.18 -5.55 -13.37
C LEU A 146 0.04 -6.89 -12.68
N ARG A 147 -1.01 -7.43 -12.07
CA ARG A 147 -1.02 -8.76 -11.46
C ARG A 147 -1.75 -9.72 -12.37
N HIS A 148 -1.03 -10.68 -12.94
CA HIS A 148 -1.65 -11.77 -13.72
C HIS A 148 -1.76 -13.04 -12.86
N ARG A 149 -2.97 -13.58 -12.75
CA ARG A 149 -3.30 -14.78 -11.96
C ARG A 149 -3.28 -16.01 -12.84
N PHE A 150 -2.20 -16.79 -12.82
CA PHE A 150 -2.13 -18.06 -13.53
C PHE A 150 -2.98 -19.13 -12.87
N SER A 151 -2.93 -19.19 -11.53
CA SER A 151 -3.71 -20.10 -10.70
C SER A 151 -4.03 -19.39 -9.35
N PRO A 152 -4.86 -19.99 -8.49
CA PRO A 152 -5.13 -19.43 -7.15
C PRO A 152 -3.87 -19.24 -6.28
N LYS A 153 -2.79 -19.96 -6.59
CA LYS A 153 -1.54 -19.94 -5.81
C LYS A 153 -0.38 -19.24 -6.53
N VAL A 154 -0.48 -19.02 -7.86
CA VAL A 154 0.62 -18.47 -8.67
C VAL A 154 0.20 -17.18 -9.32
N HIS A 155 0.87 -16.08 -8.95
CA HIS A 155 0.63 -14.76 -9.49
C HIS A 155 1.94 -14.16 -9.99
N LEU A 156 1.88 -13.49 -11.14
CA LEU A 156 2.98 -12.69 -11.69
C LEU A 156 2.64 -11.22 -11.53
N TYR A 157 3.57 -10.46 -10.98
CA TYR A 157 3.48 -9.00 -10.89
C TYR A 157 4.51 -8.38 -11.84
N LEU A 158 4.08 -7.44 -12.66
CA LEU A 158 4.93 -6.70 -13.58
C LEU A 158 4.50 -5.24 -13.60
N GLY A 159 5.45 -4.35 -13.40
CA GLY A 159 5.18 -2.92 -13.46
C GLY A 159 6.33 -2.07 -12.94
N PRO A 160 6.27 -0.75 -13.14
CA PRO A 160 7.26 0.18 -12.65
C PRO A 160 7.10 0.41 -11.14
N THR A 161 8.25 0.61 -10.49
CA THR A 161 8.36 1.18 -9.15
C THR A 161 9.26 2.40 -9.21
N PHE A 162 8.79 3.48 -8.60
CA PHE A 162 9.55 4.72 -8.47
C PHE A 162 9.77 5.01 -6.99
N GLN A 163 11.01 5.30 -6.62
CA GLN A 163 11.41 5.63 -5.26
C GLN A 163 12.15 6.97 -5.25
N PHE A 164 11.83 7.83 -4.30
CA PHE A 164 12.63 9.00 -3.98
C PHE A 164 13.04 8.96 -2.51
N PHE A 165 14.25 9.41 -2.25
CA PHE A 165 14.83 9.46 -0.93
C PHE A 165 15.53 10.82 -0.73
N HIS A 166 15.19 11.48 0.36
CA HIS A 166 15.83 12.71 0.78
C HIS A 166 16.25 12.58 2.24
N TYR A 167 17.42 13.04 2.59
CA TYR A 167 17.91 13.08 3.97
C TYR A 167 18.41 14.46 4.33
N ASP A 168 18.16 14.88 5.55
CA ASP A 168 18.72 16.10 6.09
C ASP A 168 20.21 15.88 6.41
N SER A 169 21.06 16.59 5.69
CA SER A 169 22.49 16.69 6.01
C SER A 169 22.63 17.41 7.35
N THR A 170 22.97 16.67 8.38
CA THR A 170 23.34 17.30 9.65
C THR A 170 24.85 17.52 9.64
N ASP A 171 25.32 18.76 9.87
CA ASP A 171 26.73 19.13 10.00
C ASP A 171 27.49 18.40 11.14
N LYS A 172 26.92 17.33 11.64
CA LYS A 172 27.44 16.54 12.77
C LYS A 172 28.54 15.56 12.37
N PHE A 173 28.78 15.40 11.07
CA PHE A 173 29.76 14.45 10.50
C PHE A 173 30.88 15.11 9.71
N ASN A 174 31.00 16.44 9.79
CA ASN A 174 32.17 17.19 9.31
C ASN A 174 33.23 17.32 10.40
#